data_0352fd92ebc8fad208984d476363f6e8
#
_entry.id   0352fd92ebc8fad208984d476363f6e8
#
_cell.length_a   1.000
_cell.length_b   1.000
_cell.length_c   1.000
_cell.angle_alpha   90.00
_cell.angle_beta   90.00
_cell.angle_gamma   90.00
#
_symmetry.space_group_name_H-M   'P 1'
#
loop_
_entity.id
_entity.type
_entity.pdbx_description
1 polymer ?
#
loop_
_entity_poly.entity_id
_entity_poly.type
_entity_poly.pdbx_seq_one_letter_code
_entity_poly.pdbx_strand_id
1 'polypeptide(L)'
;MKKLLFIVSAAAMLIACESRTYEEISDNTPITETVTYTKDVKNIVDNNCIGCHSAGSFKPLTTYNDVKTNIDGILDRIQRANGVPGKMPQGGSLSQSQINIFIKWKADGLVEN
;
A
#
# COMPACT_ATOMS: atom_id res chain seq x y z
N MET A 1 -33.23 -59.21 11.83
CA MET A 1 -33.83 -57.92 11.42
C MET A 1 -33.39 -56.77 12.35
N LYS A 2 -32.14 -56.70 12.70
CA LYS A 2 -31.58 -55.64 13.57
C LYS A 2 -30.17 -55.20 13.18
N LYS A 3 -29.87 -55.09 11.90
CA LYS A 3 -28.53 -54.76 11.41
C LYS A 3 -28.49 -53.70 10.33
N LEU A 4 -29.47 -52.82 10.20
CA LEU A 4 -29.57 -51.88 9.09
C LEU A 4 -29.66 -50.41 9.55
N LEU A 5 -29.22 -50.06 10.75
CA LEU A 5 -29.39 -48.72 11.34
C LEU A 5 -28.08 -48.01 11.70
N PHE A 6 -26.93 -48.44 11.21
CA PHE A 6 -25.64 -47.85 11.58
C PHE A 6 -24.82 -47.26 10.43
N ILE A 7 -25.39 -47.07 9.24
CA ILE A 7 -24.63 -46.56 8.09
C ILE A 7 -25.00 -45.14 7.64
N VAL A 8 -25.81 -44.42 8.39
CA VAL A 8 -26.27 -43.07 7.98
C VAL A 8 -25.61 -41.92 8.78
N SER A 9 -24.65 -42.18 9.63
CA SER A 9 -24.10 -41.14 10.51
C SER A 9 -22.63 -40.75 10.23
N ALA A 10 -22.08 -41.05 9.08
CA ALA A 10 -20.66 -40.75 8.80
C ALA A 10 -20.43 -39.81 7.60
N ALA A 11 -21.43 -39.07 7.14
CA ALA A 11 -21.33 -38.25 5.93
C ALA A 11 -21.57 -36.75 6.15
N ALA A 12 -21.33 -36.23 7.34
CA ALA A 12 -21.61 -34.81 7.61
C ALA A 12 -20.49 -34.11 8.38
N MET A 13 -19.24 -34.32 8.01
CA MET A 13 -18.10 -33.49 8.45
C MET A 13 -17.10 -33.26 7.36
N LEU A 14 -17.56 -32.74 6.25
CA LEU A 14 -16.69 -31.95 5.37
C LEU A 14 -16.87 -30.49 5.79
N ILE A 15 -16.25 -30.14 6.90
CA ILE A 15 -15.99 -28.74 7.21
C ILE A 15 -15.04 -28.28 6.12
N ALA A 16 -15.59 -27.51 5.18
CA ALA A 16 -14.80 -26.75 4.24
C ALA A 16 -13.89 -25.83 5.05
N CYS A 17 -12.62 -26.20 5.17
CA CYS A 17 -11.59 -25.21 5.44
C CYS A 17 -11.56 -24.34 4.20
N GLU A 18 -12.23 -23.20 4.24
CA GLU A 18 -11.91 -22.11 3.35
C GLU A 18 -10.45 -21.74 3.64
N SER A 19 -9.55 -22.23 2.83
CA SER A 19 -8.21 -21.71 2.77
C SER A 19 -8.34 -20.27 2.26
N ARG A 20 -8.42 -19.33 3.18
CA ARG A 20 -8.12 -17.94 2.86
C ARG A 20 -6.67 -17.92 2.44
N THR A 21 -6.46 -18.04 1.16
CA THR A 21 -5.15 -17.87 0.55
C THR A 21 -4.68 -16.45 0.84
N TYR A 22 -3.41 -16.29 1.14
CA TYR A 22 -2.74 -15.01 1.35
C TYR A 22 -2.90 -14.03 0.16
N GLU A 23 -3.51 -14.44 -0.92
CA GLU A 23 -3.84 -13.63 -2.09
C GLU A 23 -4.98 -12.63 -1.85
N GLU A 24 -5.79 -12.80 -0.81
CA GLU A 24 -6.82 -11.82 -0.44
C GLU A 24 -6.27 -10.59 0.30
N ILE A 25 -4.99 -10.62 0.70
CA ILE A 25 -4.26 -9.45 1.20
C ILE A 25 -3.30 -8.98 0.10
N SER A 26 -3.73 -9.05 -1.12
CA SER A 26 -3.06 -8.37 -2.23
C SER A 26 -3.29 -6.88 -2.04
N ASP A 27 -2.21 -6.13 -1.88
CA ASP A 27 -2.15 -4.66 -1.77
C ASP A 27 -2.76 -3.91 -2.98
N ASN A 28 -3.54 -4.57 -3.80
CA ASN A 28 -4.15 -4.08 -5.02
C ASN A 28 -5.65 -3.77 -4.89
N THR A 29 -6.17 -3.60 -3.67
CA THR A 29 -7.54 -3.14 -3.49
C THR A 29 -7.71 -1.78 -4.16
N PRO A 30 -8.66 -1.62 -5.10
CA PRO A 30 -8.87 -0.34 -5.76
C PRO A 30 -9.21 0.76 -4.76
N ILE A 31 -8.46 1.86 -4.80
CA ILE A 31 -8.76 3.04 -3.98
C ILE A 31 -9.92 3.76 -4.67
N THR A 32 -11.12 3.67 -4.09
CA THR A 32 -12.34 4.25 -4.66
C THR A 32 -12.62 5.68 -4.21
N GLU A 33 -12.09 6.06 -3.04
CA GLU A 33 -12.23 7.40 -2.49
C GLU A 33 -11.17 8.35 -3.05
N THR A 34 -11.47 9.65 -3.01
CA THR A 34 -10.48 10.70 -3.32
C THR A 34 -9.34 10.65 -2.32
N VAL A 35 -8.12 10.56 -2.82
CA VAL A 35 -6.91 10.57 -2.00
C VAL A 35 -6.52 12.02 -1.73
N THR A 36 -6.26 12.33 -0.45
CA THR A 36 -5.79 13.66 -0.04
C THR A 36 -4.43 13.59 0.64
N TYR A 37 -3.72 14.70 0.63
CA TYR A 37 -2.42 14.78 1.29
C TYR A 37 -2.52 14.54 2.79
N THR A 38 -3.39 15.28 3.45
CA THR A 38 -3.51 15.27 4.92
C THR A 38 -3.94 13.91 5.45
N LYS A 39 -4.88 13.25 4.78
CA LYS A 39 -5.43 11.96 5.21
C LYS A 39 -4.52 10.78 4.84
N ASP A 40 -3.98 10.77 3.62
CA ASP A 40 -3.43 9.56 3.04
C ASP A 40 -1.92 9.63 2.79
N VAL A 41 -1.43 10.74 2.20
CA VAL A 41 -0.05 10.86 1.73
C VAL A 41 0.90 11.25 2.86
N LYS A 42 0.49 12.19 3.71
CA LYS A 42 1.34 12.76 4.77
C LYS A 42 1.95 11.70 5.68
N ASN A 43 1.16 10.72 6.11
CA ASN A 43 1.64 9.66 6.98
C ASN A 43 2.72 8.79 6.33
N ILE A 44 2.61 8.53 5.03
CA ILE A 44 3.63 7.78 4.26
C ILE A 44 4.92 8.61 4.20
N VAL A 45 4.82 9.89 3.90
CA VAL A 45 5.97 10.80 3.82
C VAL A 45 6.67 10.93 5.17
N ASP A 46 5.92 11.15 6.25
CA ASP A 46 6.45 11.29 7.59
C ASP A 46 7.22 10.05 8.06
N ASN A 47 6.76 8.86 7.70
CA ASN A 47 7.40 7.61 8.12
C ASN A 47 8.53 7.13 7.21
N ASN A 48 8.62 7.60 5.96
CA ASN A 48 9.55 7.02 4.99
C ASN A 48 10.48 8.04 4.32
N CYS A 49 10.19 9.33 4.42
CA CYS A 49 10.88 10.36 3.61
C CYS A 49 11.61 11.39 4.47
N ILE A 50 10.94 11.95 5.49
CA ILE A 50 11.46 13.11 6.23
C ILE A 50 12.71 12.84 7.05
N GLY A 51 13.04 11.58 7.34
CA GLY A 51 14.29 11.21 7.99
C GLY A 51 15.52 11.72 7.23
N CYS A 52 15.47 11.68 5.89
CA CYS A 52 16.52 12.20 5.02
C CYS A 52 16.12 13.51 4.33
N HIS A 53 14.82 13.74 4.11
CA HIS A 53 14.28 14.92 3.44
C HIS A 53 13.65 15.90 4.45
N SER A 54 14.37 16.20 5.53
CA SER A 54 13.99 17.17 6.55
C SER A 54 14.04 18.61 6.04
N ALA A 55 13.54 19.56 6.82
CA ALA A 55 13.49 20.99 6.48
C ALA A 55 14.86 21.60 6.10
N GLY A 56 15.95 21.09 6.67
CA GLY A 56 17.31 21.56 6.39
C GLY A 56 18.04 20.81 5.29
N SER A 57 17.40 19.85 4.62
CA SER A 57 18.01 19.05 3.56
C SER A 57 18.03 19.79 2.22
N PHE A 58 18.83 19.29 1.31
CA PHE A 58 18.88 19.79 -0.08
C PHE A 58 17.51 19.74 -0.78
N LYS A 59 16.70 18.75 -0.47
CA LYS A 59 15.33 18.58 -1.00
C LYS A 59 14.39 18.22 0.13
N PRO A 60 13.83 19.19 0.85
CA PRO A 60 12.88 18.93 1.92
C PRO A 60 11.55 18.39 1.37
N LEU A 61 10.90 17.51 2.14
CA LEU A 61 9.58 16.96 1.85
C LEU A 61 8.67 17.07 3.09
N THR A 62 8.76 18.18 3.80
CA THR A 62 8.12 18.35 5.11
C THR A 62 6.74 18.99 5.06
N THR A 63 6.38 19.57 3.92
CA THR A 63 5.10 20.26 3.73
C THR A 63 4.33 19.69 2.53
N TYR A 64 3.03 19.97 2.49
CA TYR A 64 2.21 19.67 1.34
C TYR A 64 2.81 20.22 0.03
N ASN A 65 3.23 21.48 0.05
CA ASN A 65 3.81 22.12 -1.15
C ASN A 65 5.13 21.46 -1.58
N ASP A 66 5.97 21.04 -0.63
CA ASP A 66 7.20 20.32 -0.96
C ASP A 66 6.90 19.03 -1.73
N VAL A 67 5.96 18.24 -1.21
CA VAL A 67 5.60 16.94 -1.80
C VAL A 67 4.89 17.14 -3.13
N LYS A 68 3.94 18.05 -3.22
CA LYS A 68 3.21 18.39 -4.45
C LYS A 68 4.15 18.83 -5.57
N THR A 69 5.06 19.74 -5.29
CA THR A 69 6.00 20.27 -6.29
C THR A 69 6.95 19.18 -6.80
N ASN A 70 7.29 18.21 -5.96
CA ASN A 70 8.23 17.14 -6.29
C ASN A 70 7.55 15.82 -6.70
N ILE A 71 6.24 15.78 -6.88
CA ILE A 71 5.50 14.53 -7.07
C ILE A 71 6.01 13.67 -8.22
N ASP A 72 6.39 14.26 -9.35
CA ASP A 72 6.88 13.50 -10.50
C ASP A 72 8.22 12.83 -10.20
N GLY A 73 9.10 13.53 -9.53
CA GLY A 73 10.38 12.98 -9.07
C GLY A 73 10.19 11.91 -7.98
N ILE A 74 9.22 12.10 -7.10
CA ILE A 74 8.87 11.11 -6.07
C ILE A 74 8.39 9.82 -6.76
N LEU A 75 7.42 9.92 -7.66
CA LEU A 75 6.86 8.78 -8.38
C LEU A 75 7.93 8.03 -9.21
N ASP A 76 8.80 8.75 -9.89
CA ASP A 76 9.91 8.11 -10.60
C ASP A 76 10.79 7.28 -9.66
N ARG A 77 11.14 7.83 -8.51
CA ARG A 77 12.10 7.21 -7.59
C ARG A 77 11.51 6.07 -6.76
N ILE A 78 10.28 6.19 -6.29
CA ILE A 78 9.65 5.13 -5.47
C ILE A 78 9.27 3.90 -6.29
N GLN A 79 9.10 4.04 -7.60
CA GLN A 79 8.76 2.94 -8.51
C GLN A 79 10.01 2.24 -9.10
N ARG A 80 11.20 2.75 -8.87
CA ARG A 80 12.43 2.10 -9.35
C ARG A 80 12.61 0.74 -8.66
N ALA A 81 13.17 -0.21 -9.41
CA ALA A 81 13.53 -1.51 -8.85
C ALA A 81 14.64 -1.39 -7.79
N ASN A 82 14.68 -2.34 -6.86
CA ASN A 82 15.74 -2.41 -5.86
C ASN A 82 17.12 -2.50 -6.54
N GLY A 83 18.09 -1.75 -6.02
CA GLY A 83 19.44 -1.69 -6.56
C GLY A 83 19.62 -0.69 -7.73
N VAL A 84 18.55 -0.12 -8.28
CA VAL A 84 18.66 0.93 -9.30
C VAL A 84 19.08 2.24 -8.62
N PRO A 85 20.13 2.93 -9.15
CA PRO A 85 20.56 4.20 -8.59
C PRO A 85 19.43 5.23 -8.50
N GLY A 86 19.36 5.92 -7.37
CA GLY A 86 18.32 6.92 -7.10
C GLY A 86 16.97 6.37 -6.68
N LYS A 87 16.84 5.07 -6.44
CA LYS A 87 15.65 4.51 -5.81
C LYS A 87 15.44 5.11 -4.42
N MET A 88 14.18 5.42 -4.09
CA MET A 88 13.74 5.91 -2.79
C MET A 88 12.63 5.02 -2.22
N PRO A 89 12.55 4.85 -0.88
CA PRO A 89 13.55 5.25 0.12
C PRO A 89 14.87 4.53 -0.07
N GLN A 90 15.99 5.18 0.28
CA GLN A 90 17.31 4.52 0.23
C GLN A 90 17.35 3.37 1.26
N GLY A 91 17.80 2.20 0.82
CA GLY A 91 17.91 1.01 1.66
C GLY A 91 16.56 0.34 1.99
N GLY A 92 15.45 0.78 1.39
CA GLY A 92 14.12 0.24 1.61
C GLY A 92 13.22 0.34 0.39
N SER A 93 11.95 0.04 0.59
CA SER A 93 10.90 0.14 -0.43
C SER A 93 9.57 0.49 0.22
N LEU A 94 8.75 1.25 -0.49
CA LEU A 94 7.34 1.38 -0.16
C LEU A 94 6.59 0.11 -0.60
N SER A 95 5.50 -0.22 0.06
CA SER A 95 4.56 -1.24 -0.42
C SER A 95 3.87 -0.78 -1.70
N GLN A 96 3.34 -1.71 -2.47
CA GLN A 96 2.60 -1.34 -3.68
C GLN A 96 1.37 -0.49 -3.35
N SER A 97 0.69 -0.76 -2.23
CA SER A 97 -0.45 0.06 -1.78
C SER A 97 -0.04 1.50 -1.48
N GLN A 98 1.10 1.71 -0.84
CA GLN A 98 1.63 3.06 -0.60
C GLN A 98 2.00 3.78 -1.90
N ILE A 99 2.60 3.09 -2.86
CA ILE A 99 2.89 3.64 -4.20
C ILE A 99 1.59 4.01 -4.91
N ASN A 100 0.56 3.15 -4.85
CA ASN A 100 -0.73 3.40 -5.46
C ASN A 100 -1.44 4.63 -4.87
N ILE A 101 -1.24 4.93 -3.59
CA ILE A 101 -1.74 6.17 -2.97
C ILE A 101 -1.12 7.40 -3.64
N PHE A 102 0.18 7.43 -3.87
CA PHE A 102 0.81 8.55 -4.56
C PHE A 102 0.33 8.71 -6.02
N ILE A 103 0.19 7.59 -6.73
CA ILE A 103 -0.33 7.59 -8.11
C ILE A 103 -1.74 8.16 -8.15
N LYS A 104 -2.62 7.67 -7.26
CA LYS A 104 -4.01 8.12 -7.16
C LYS A 104 -4.09 9.57 -6.73
N TRP A 105 -3.30 10.00 -5.76
CA TRP A 105 -3.26 11.39 -5.32
C TRP A 105 -2.92 12.36 -6.46
N LYS A 106 -1.96 11.99 -7.30
CA LYS A 106 -1.66 12.78 -8.51
C LYS A 106 -2.84 12.80 -9.47
N ALA A 107 -3.47 11.65 -9.72
CA ALA A 107 -4.63 11.53 -10.61
C ALA A 107 -5.85 12.31 -10.10
N ASP A 108 -6.04 12.38 -8.78
CA ASP A 108 -7.14 13.12 -8.13
C ASP A 108 -6.90 14.65 -8.07
N GLY A 109 -5.77 15.13 -8.56
CA GLY A 109 -5.46 16.55 -8.67
C GLY A 109 -4.63 17.11 -7.51
N LEU A 110 -3.92 16.27 -6.76
CA LEU A 110 -3.02 16.67 -5.67
C LEU A 110 -3.76 17.44 -4.57
N VAL A 111 -4.90 16.94 -4.16
CA VAL A 111 -5.78 17.57 -3.16
C VAL A 111 -5.11 17.58 -1.79
N GLU A 112 -5.19 18.70 -1.05
CA GLU A 112 -4.58 18.83 0.27
C GLU A 112 -5.43 18.20 1.37
N ASN A 113 -6.77 18.52 1.42
CA ASN A 113 -7.74 18.09 2.44
C ASN A 113 -8.99 17.48 1.85
#